data_ca61b96103dd25ac4330007595733172
#
_entry.id   ca61b96103dd25ac4330007595733172
#
_cell.length_a   1.000
_cell.length_b   1.000
_cell.length_c   1.000
_cell.angle_alpha   90.00
_cell.angle_beta   90.00
_cell.angle_gamma   90.00
#
_symmetry.space_group_name_H-M   'P 1'
#
loop_
_entity.id
_entity.type
_entity.pdbx_description
1 polymer ?
#
loop_
_entity_poly.entity_id
_entity_poly.type
_entity_poly.pdbx_seq_one_letter_code
_entity_poly.pdbx_strand_id
1 'polypeptide(L)'
;MLPTKKGGCFEHPLVKNLFVEKIPGGTSPLFPQPFIAYFTPIILKGDIVDLGCGKGINGFLIRLSRYLQGAKLIGLEINNDYINFCKKFNIYDQIIKQPLPKLPFKDKSVNLILCTEVIEHLTRKEGLILLDEIDRVCKGRTIITTPNIFFETMPGDPEDKHLSIWSIKDFKSRGYKVYGIGLKMPLLWGDKFLKIKQALYYFFTPISYIFPFISGSLIAVKDF
;
A
#
# COMPACT_ATOMS: atom_id res chain seq x y z
N MET A 1 46.48 -15.43 9.59
CA MET A 1 45.57 -14.78 10.55
C MET A 1 44.87 -13.66 9.83
N LEU A 2 43.62 -13.85 9.45
CA LEU A 2 42.78 -12.80 8.85
C LEU A 2 42.14 -11.96 9.97
N PRO A 3 42.12 -10.65 9.92
CA PRO A 3 41.51 -9.82 10.94
C PRO A 3 40.00 -9.98 10.89
N THR A 4 39.41 -10.44 11.99
CA THR A 4 37.97 -10.46 12.21
C THR A 4 37.47 -9.04 12.33
N LYS A 5 36.98 -8.43 11.22
CA LYS A 5 36.15 -7.23 11.28
C LYS A 5 34.79 -7.61 11.85
N LYS A 6 34.60 -7.42 13.14
CA LYS A 6 33.30 -7.20 13.76
C LYS A 6 32.80 -5.84 13.32
N GLY A 7 32.12 -5.76 12.22
CA GLY A 7 31.36 -4.61 11.77
C GLY A 7 30.15 -5.15 11.04
N GLY A 8 29.06 -5.38 11.77
CA GLY A 8 27.80 -5.80 11.17
C GLY A 8 27.28 -4.71 10.23
N CYS A 9 26.61 -5.10 9.17
CA CYS A 9 25.92 -4.24 8.18
C CYS A 9 25.02 -3.16 8.83
N PHE A 10 24.74 -3.28 10.11
CA PHE A 10 23.90 -2.38 10.92
C PHE A 10 24.64 -1.18 11.53
N GLU A 11 25.97 -1.08 11.42
CA GLU A 11 26.73 0.03 11.99
C GLU A 11 26.97 1.20 11.03
N HIS A 12 26.51 1.09 9.77
CA HIS A 12 26.57 2.21 8.85
C HIS A 12 25.64 3.35 9.34
N PRO A 13 26.10 4.61 9.38
CA PRO A 13 25.32 5.75 9.89
C PRO A 13 23.94 5.89 9.24
N LEU A 14 23.80 5.59 7.95
CA LEU A 14 22.51 5.56 7.25
C LEU A 14 21.57 4.46 7.76
N VAL A 15 22.13 3.28 8.11
CA VAL A 15 21.36 2.16 8.63
C VAL A 15 20.95 2.41 10.08
N LYS A 16 21.85 2.97 10.88
CA LYS A 16 21.54 3.39 12.27
C LYS A 16 20.41 4.42 12.31
N ASN A 17 20.44 5.42 11.43
CA ASN A 17 19.40 6.45 11.36
C ASN A 17 18.06 5.89 10.85
N LEU A 18 18.07 4.87 10.00
CA LEU A 18 16.85 4.18 9.54
C LEU A 18 16.13 3.42 10.67
N PHE A 19 16.88 2.90 11.66
CA PHE A 19 16.29 2.10 12.75
C PHE A 19 16.04 2.90 14.04
N VAL A 20 16.62 4.09 14.19
CA VAL A 20 16.52 4.89 15.41
C VAL A 20 15.27 5.78 15.42
N GLU A 21 14.79 6.23 14.28
CA GLU A 21 13.51 6.93 14.19
C GLU A 21 12.37 5.89 14.03
N LYS A 22 11.90 5.34 15.13
CA LYS A 22 10.62 4.62 15.14
C LYS A 22 9.50 5.64 14.94
N ILE A 23 9.20 5.95 13.69
CA ILE A 23 7.94 6.59 13.35
C ILE A 23 6.88 5.48 13.45
N PRO A 24 5.96 5.54 14.43
CA PRO A 24 4.94 4.52 14.58
C PRO A 24 4.02 4.49 13.35
N GLY A 25 3.32 3.40 13.15
CA GLY A 25 2.37 3.23 12.05
C GLY A 25 3.00 2.91 10.69
N GLY A 26 2.18 2.86 9.67
CA GLY A 26 2.49 2.52 8.29
C GLY A 26 2.30 1.05 7.96
N THR A 27 1.99 0.78 6.69
CA THR A 27 1.70 -0.56 6.18
C THR A 27 2.86 -1.52 6.39
N SER A 28 2.59 -2.73 6.84
CA SER A 28 3.58 -3.80 6.91
C SER A 28 4.12 -4.11 5.52
N PRO A 29 5.46 -4.12 5.29
CA PRO A 29 6.03 -4.41 3.97
C PRO A 29 5.86 -5.88 3.54
N LEU A 30 5.27 -6.72 4.39
CA LEU A 30 5.24 -8.17 4.17
C LEU A 30 3.96 -8.67 3.47
N PHE A 31 2.88 -7.86 3.39
CA PHE A 31 1.59 -8.39 2.98
C PHE A 31 1.19 -8.09 1.53
N PRO A 32 0.80 -6.90 1.10
CA PRO A 32 0.32 -6.72 -0.27
C PRO A 32 1.42 -6.50 -1.31
N GLN A 33 2.63 -6.12 -0.90
CA GLN A 33 3.68 -5.62 -1.80
C GLN A 33 4.07 -6.57 -2.94
N PRO A 34 4.27 -7.88 -2.75
CA PRO A 34 4.58 -8.78 -3.87
C PRO A 34 3.47 -8.79 -4.94
N PHE A 35 2.21 -8.68 -4.51
CA PHE A 35 1.06 -8.66 -5.41
C PHE A 35 0.89 -7.30 -6.07
N ILE A 36 1.11 -6.20 -5.35
CA ILE A 36 1.16 -4.85 -5.93
C ILE A 36 2.24 -4.82 -7.02
N ALA A 37 3.43 -5.35 -6.74
CA ALA A 37 4.49 -5.48 -7.71
C ALA A 37 4.07 -6.32 -8.92
N TYR A 38 3.37 -7.43 -8.73
CA TYR A 38 2.89 -8.27 -9.83
C TYR A 38 1.93 -7.52 -10.77
N PHE A 39 1.02 -6.72 -10.22
CA PHE A 39 0.05 -5.96 -11.01
C PHE A 39 0.61 -4.64 -11.56
N THR A 40 1.73 -4.16 -11.03
CA THR A 40 2.38 -2.94 -11.51
C THR A 40 3.14 -3.21 -12.82
N PRO A 41 2.88 -2.47 -13.91
CA PRO A 41 3.63 -2.64 -15.16
C PRO A 41 5.14 -2.51 -14.96
N ILE A 42 5.93 -3.30 -15.70
CA ILE A 42 7.40 -3.28 -15.63
C ILE A 42 7.96 -1.94 -16.11
N ILE A 43 7.36 -1.39 -17.17
CA ILE A 43 7.71 -0.09 -17.73
C ILE A 43 6.62 0.89 -17.38
N LEU A 44 6.99 1.96 -16.71
CA LEU A 44 6.09 3.00 -16.26
C LEU A 44 6.34 4.30 -17.02
N LYS A 45 5.28 4.94 -17.49
CA LYS A 45 5.29 6.22 -18.21
C LYS A 45 4.25 7.15 -17.61
N GLY A 46 4.48 8.47 -17.76
CA GLY A 46 3.58 9.49 -17.26
C GLY A 46 3.47 9.51 -15.73
N ASP A 47 2.41 10.09 -15.21
CA ASP A 47 2.26 10.27 -13.78
C ASP A 47 1.80 9.00 -13.07
N ILE A 48 2.49 8.67 -11.98
CA ILE A 48 2.20 7.56 -11.06
C ILE A 48 1.88 8.18 -9.71
N VAL A 49 0.73 7.86 -9.16
CA VAL A 49 0.24 8.44 -7.91
C VAL A 49 0.05 7.35 -6.87
N ASP A 50 0.65 7.53 -5.69
CA ASP A 50 0.48 6.69 -4.51
C ASP A 50 -0.35 7.47 -3.48
N LEU A 51 -1.61 7.06 -3.31
CA LEU A 51 -2.58 7.69 -2.42
C LEU A 51 -2.39 7.17 -0.99
N GLY A 52 -2.26 8.09 -0.02
CA GLY A 52 -1.96 7.72 1.36
C GLY A 52 -0.62 7.00 1.43
N CYS A 53 0.41 7.58 0.85
CA CYS A 53 1.68 6.87 0.59
C CYS A 53 2.46 6.48 1.86
N GLY A 54 2.06 6.95 3.03
CA GLY A 54 2.68 6.66 4.30
C GLY A 54 4.19 6.91 4.27
N LYS A 55 4.98 5.94 4.71
CA LYS A 55 6.45 5.99 4.68
C LYS A 55 7.06 5.67 3.29
N GLY A 56 6.23 5.58 2.25
CA GLY A 56 6.67 5.46 0.86
C GLY A 56 7.15 4.08 0.43
N ILE A 57 6.69 3.00 1.07
CA ILE A 57 7.13 1.65 0.73
C ILE A 57 6.88 1.29 -0.74
N ASN A 58 5.71 1.64 -1.28
CA ASN A 58 5.39 1.37 -2.68
C ASN A 58 6.26 2.21 -3.63
N GLY A 59 6.47 3.49 -3.32
CA GLY A 59 7.34 4.36 -4.08
C GLY A 59 8.78 3.85 -4.12
N PHE A 60 9.31 3.41 -2.99
CA PHE A 60 10.63 2.82 -2.90
C PHE A 60 10.75 1.53 -3.72
N LEU A 61 9.79 0.62 -3.60
CA LEU A 61 9.77 -0.63 -4.37
C LEU A 61 9.64 -0.39 -5.87
N ILE A 62 8.84 0.59 -6.30
CA ILE A 62 8.75 0.99 -7.71
C ILE A 62 10.11 1.46 -8.22
N ARG A 63 10.81 2.33 -7.50
CA ARG A 63 12.15 2.80 -7.91
C ARG A 63 13.17 1.67 -8.03
N LEU A 64 13.08 0.65 -7.17
CA LEU A 64 14.00 -0.50 -7.21
C LEU A 64 13.68 -1.50 -8.32
N SER A 65 12.42 -1.63 -8.71
CA SER A 65 11.97 -2.79 -9.49
C SER A 65 11.32 -2.44 -10.82
N ARG A 66 11.17 -1.15 -11.18
CA ARG A 66 10.49 -0.70 -12.40
C ARG A 66 11.33 0.26 -13.23
N TYR A 67 11.16 0.22 -14.55
CA TYR A 67 11.77 1.16 -15.47
C TYR A 67 10.90 2.41 -15.60
N LEU A 68 11.36 3.53 -15.05
CA LEU A 68 10.69 4.81 -15.12
C LEU A 68 11.08 5.55 -16.40
N GLN A 69 10.33 5.37 -17.49
CA GLN A 69 10.58 6.03 -18.76
C GLN A 69 9.91 7.42 -18.81
N GLY A 70 10.55 8.41 -18.19
CA GLY A 70 9.97 9.75 -18.05
C GLY A 70 8.73 9.80 -17.13
N ALA A 71 8.52 8.76 -16.32
CA ALA A 71 7.44 8.71 -15.36
C ALA A 71 7.77 9.58 -14.15
N LYS A 72 6.75 10.28 -13.62
CA LYS A 72 6.82 11.06 -12.39
C LYS A 72 6.10 10.30 -11.28
N LEU A 73 6.82 10.03 -10.20
CA LEU A 73 6.28 9.34 -9.03
C LEU A 73 5.84 10.37 -7.97
N ILE A 74 4.54 10.39 -7.68
CA ILE A 74 3.91 11.38 -6.82
C ILE A 74 3.27 10.67 -5.63
N GLY A 75 3.62 11.10 -4.40
CA GLY A 75 2.96 10.65 -3.17
C GLY A 75 1.91 11.66 -2.71
N LEU A 76 0.74 11.19 -2.29
CA LEU A 76 -0.23 11.97 -1.52
C LEU A 76 -0.24 11.47 -0.10
N GLU A 77 -0.10 12.38 0.86
CA GLU A 77 -0.07 12.05 2.29
C GLU A 77 -0.56 13.24 3.12
N ILE A 78 -1.15 12.97 4.28
CA ILE A 78 -1.62 14.01 5.21
C ILE A 78 -0.69 14.15 6.43
N ASN A 79 -0.06 13.06 6.85
CA ASN A 79 0.80 13.02 8.02
C ASN A 79 2.17 13.66 7.72
N ASN A 80 2.51 14.70 8.49
CA ASN A 80 3.76 15.44 8.27
C ASN A 80 5.02 14.59 8.50
N ASP A 81 5.01 13.67 9.44
CA ASP A 81 6.17 12.83 9.75
C ASP A 81 6.47 11.87 8.59
N TYR A 82 5.43 11.31 8.00
CA TYR A 82 5.56 10.47 6.81
C TYR A 82 6.02 11.27 5.59
N ILE A 83 5.49 12.48 5.40
CA ILE A 83 5.94 13.41 4.35
C ILE A 83 7.42 13.73 4.51
N ASN A 84 7.85 14.07 5.73
CA ASN A 84 9.24 14.40 6.02
C ASN A 84 10.17 13.20 5.82
N PHE A 85 9.72 12.01 6.23
CA PHE A 85 10.45 10.77 5.98
C PHE A 85 10.65 10.53 4.47
N CYS A 86 9.59 10.60 3.68
CA CYS A 86 9.67 10.41 2.23
C CYS A 86 10.56 11.45 1.55
N LYS A 87 10.52 12.71 1.99
CA LYS A 87 11.41 13.78 1.49
C LYS A 87 12.86 13.52 1.85
N LYS A 88 13.15 13.13 3.10
CA LYS A 88 14.50 12.81 3.58
C LYS A 88 15.19 11.74 2.73
N PHE A 89 14.43 10.75 2.26
CA PHE A 89 14.94 9.64 1.47
C PHE A 89 14.70 9.78 -0.04
N ASN A 90 14.19 10.91 -0.51
CA ASN A 90 13.90 11.17 -1.94
C ASN A 90 13.10 10.05 -2.62
N ILE A 91 12.07 9.54 -1.91
CA ILE A 91 11.29 8.38 -2.40
C ILE A 91 10.42 8.79 -3.60
N TYR A 92 9.80 9.98 -3.55
CA TYR A 92 8.93 10.51 -4.60
C TYR A 92 9.58 11.72 -5.28
N ASP A 93 9.24 11.94 -6.56
CA ASP A 93 9.63 13.16 -7.28
C ASP A 93 8.84 14.36 -6.77
N GLN A 94 7.62 14.12 -6.26
CA GLN A 94 6.79 15.12 -5.61
C GLN A 94 5.96 14.47 -4.50
N ILE A 95 5.82 15.17 -3.37
CA ILE A 95 4.85 14.83 -2.33
C ILE A 95 3.89 15.99 -2.17
N ILE A 96 2.60 15.67 -2.21
CA ILE A 96 1.51 16.61 -2.05
C ILE A 96 0.84 16.32 -0.72
N LYS A 97 0.81 17.33 0.17
CA LYS A 97 0.00 17.24 1.39
C LYS A 97 -1.45 17.48 1.04
N GLN A 98 -2.22 16.41 0.94
CA GLN A 98 -3.62 16.45 0.49
C GLN A 98 -4.46 15.44 1.26
N PRO A 99 -5.52 15.87 1.95
CA PRO A 99 -6.51 14.95 2.49
C PRO A 99 -7.35 14.34 1.37
N LEU A 100 -7.64 13.04 1.51
CA LEU A 100 -8.62 12.35 0.66
C LEU A 100 -10.04 12.72 1.13
N PRO A 101 -11.07 12.59 0.27
CA PRO A 101 -11.09 11.80 -0.97
C PRO A 101 -10.78 12.58 -2.27
N LYS A 102 -10.62 13.89 -2.26
CA LYS A 102 -10.41 14.67 -3.48
C LYS A 102 -8.99 14.57 -4.00
N LEU A 103 -8.83 14.43 -5.34
CA LEU A 103 -7.55 14.31 -6.00
C LEU A 103 -7.21 15.57 -6.81
N PRO A 104 -6.02 16.20 -6.58
CA PRO A 104 -5.63 17.46 -7.23
C PRO A 104 -5.07 17.24 -8.65
N PHE A 105 -5.69 16.36 -9.41
CA PHE A 105 -5.27 16.03 -10.77
C PHE A 105 -6.40 16.29 -11.76
N LYS A 106 -6.02 16.58 -13.03
CA LYS A 106 -6.96 16.73 -14.15
C LYS A 106 -7.56 15.36 -14.52
N ASP A 107 -8.70 15.40 -15.18
CA ASP A 107 -9.34 14.19 -15.71
C ASP A 107 -8.38 13.45 -16.65
N LYS A 108 -8.37 12.12 -16.52
CA LYS A 108 -7.55 11.22 -17.38
C LYS A 108 -6.09 11.65 -17.53
N SER A 109 -5.48 12.15 -16.46
CA SER A 109 -4.08 12.60 -16.46
C SER A 109 -3.10 11.58 -15.86
N VAL A 110 -3.56 10.71 -14.97
CA VAL A 110 -2.71 9.78 -14.21
C VAL A 110 -2.66 8.41 -14.88
N ASN A 111 -1.46 7.85 -15.06
CA ASN A 111 -1.25 6.56 -15.72
C ASN A 111 -1.36 5.36 -14.78
N LEU A 112 -0.93 5.51 -13.53
CA LEU A 112 -1.04 4.47 -12.50
C LEU A 112 -1.45 5.12 -11.19
N ILE A 113 -2.48 4.57 -10.54
CA ILE A 113 -2.88 4.93 -9.18
C ILE A 113 -2.69 3.71 -8.28
N LEU A 114 -1.96 3.90 -7.19
CA LEU A 114 -1.91 2.98 -6.06
C LEU A 114 -2.74 3.56 -4.92
N CYS A 115 -3.58 2.74 -4.30
CA CYS A 115 -4.37 3.05 -3.12
C CYS A 115 -4.34 1.83 -2.20
N THR A 116 -3.30 1.74 -1.36
CA THR A 116 -2.96 0.51 -0.67
C THR A 116 -3.15 0.65 0.83
N GLU A 117 -4.09 -0.10 1.39
CA GLU A 117 -4.47 -0.02 2.81
C GLU A 117 -4.81 1.45 3.21
N VAL A 118 -5.74 2.07 2.46
CA VAL A 118 -6.12 3.47 2.63
C VAL A 118 -7.64 3.66 2.66
N ILE A 119 -8.36 2.99 1.76
CA ILE A 119 -9.79 3.23 1.58
C ILE A 119 -10.62 2.85 2.81
N GLU A 120 -10.15 1.91 3.61
CA GLU A 120 -10.76 1.50 4.89
C GLU A 120 -10.70 2.58 5.98
N HIS A 121 -9.71 3.50 5.90
CA HIS A 121 -9.57 4.61 6.85
C HIS A 121 -10.53 5.78 6.54
N LEU A 122 -11.20 5.73 5.39
CA LEU A 122 -12.25 6.67 5.03
C LEU A 122 -13.62 6.14 5.46
N THR A 123 -14.55 7.06 5.76
CA THR A 123 -15.95 6.66 5.89
C THR A 123 -16.45 6.07 4.59
N ARG A 124 -17.50 5.26 4.64
CA ARG A 124 -18.08 4.65 3.43
C ARG A 124 -18.43 5.68 2.35
N LYS A 125 -18.94 6.83 2.76
CA LYS A 125 -19.28 7.94 1.84
C LYS A 125 -18.03 8.53 1.17
N GLU A 126 -17.00 8.81 1.95
CA GLU A 126 -15.75 9.36 1.42
C GLU A 126 -15.03 8.35 0.52
N GLY A 127 -15.02 7.07 0.88
CA GLY A 127 -14.43 6.04 0.03
C GLY A 127 -15.14 5.89 -1.32
N LEU A 128 -16.47 6.06 -1.37
CA LEU A 128 -17.20 6.09 -2.64
C LEU A 128 -16.80 7.30 -3.49
N ILE A 129 -16.66 8.48 -2.87
CA ILE A 129 -16.17 9.69 -3.55
C ILE A 129 -14.72 9.47 -4.04
N LEU A 130 -13.86 8.80 -3.25
CA LEU A 130 -12.50 8.49 -3.68
C LEU A 130 -12.49 7.59 -4.92
N LEU A 131 -13.34 6.57 -4.97
CA LEU A 131 -13.46 5.71 -6.14
C LEU A 131 -13.92 6.48 -7.39
N ASP A 132 -14.86 7.44 -7.23
CA ASP A 132 -15.28 8.32 -8.33
C ASP A 132 -14.15 9.24 -8.80
N GLU A 133 -13.35 9.78 -7.87
CA GLU A 133 -12.17 10.60 -8.19
C GLU A 133 -11.07 9.77 -8.88
N ILE A 134 -10.83 8.54 -8.44
CA ILE A 134 -9.91 7.61 -9.12
C ILE A 134 -10.38 7.35 -10.54
N ASP A 135 -11.67 7.07 -10.74
CA ASP A 135 -12.27 6.84 -12.06
C ASP A 135 -12.18 8.09 -12.95
N ARG A 136 -12.27 9.29 -12.37
CA ARG A 136 -12.11 10.56 -13.08
C ARG A 136 -10.67 10.79 -13.56
N VAL A 137 -9.69 10.63 -12.66
CA VAL A 137 -8.29 11.03 -12.95
C VAL A 137 -7.46 9.96 -13.65
N CYS A 138 -7.75 8.66 -13.43
CA CYS A 138 -6.97 7.58 -14.00
C CYS A 138 -7.30 7.35 -15.49
N LYS A 139 -6.27 7.16 -16.29
CA LYS A 139 -6.38 6.76 -17.72
C LYS A 139 -5.69 5.45 -18.04
N GLY A 140 -4.96 4.87 -17.07
CA GLY A 140 -4.20 3.65 -17.29
C GLY A 140 -4.64 2.54 -16.33
N ARG A 141 -3.98 2.38 -15.20
CA ARG A 141 -4.29 1.31 -14.25
C ARG A 141 -4.47 1.84 -12.82
N THR A 142 -5.41 1.26 -12.10
CA THR A 142 -5.54 1.44 -10.65
C THR A 142 -5.38 0.11 -9.94
N ILE A 143 -4.65 0.14 -8.82
CA ILE A 143 -4.47 -0.99 -7.89
C ILE A 143 -4.88 -0.51 -6.51
N ILE A 144 -5.90 -1.15 -5.94
CA ILE A 144 -6.40 -0.86 -4.59
C ILE A 144 -6.23 -2.10 -3.74
N THR A 145 -5.69 -1.97 -2.53
CA THR A 145 -5.73 -3.03 -1.53
C THR A 145 -6.48 -2.57 -0.30
N THR A 146 -7.14 -3.52 0.36
CA THR A 146 -7.88 -3.27 1.60
C THR A 146 -8.09 -4.59 2.35
N PRO A 147 -8.16 -4.59 3.69
CA PRO A 147 -8.53 -5.77 4.45
C PRO A 147 -9.92 -6.29 4.08
N ASN A 148 -10.07 -7.61 4.03
CA ASN A 148 -11.36 -8.30 3.89
C ASN A 148 -11.92 -8.78 5.24
N ILE A 149 -11.34 -8.26 6.31
CA ILE A 149 -11.74 -8.49 7.70
C ILE A 149 -11.84 -7.11 8.36
N PHE A 150 -12.90 -6.91 9.13
CA PHE A 150 -13.03 -5.68 9.90
C PHE A 150 -12.16 -5.74 11.15
N PHE A 151 -11.33 -4.70 11.32
CA PHE A 151 -10.60 -4.41 12.55
C PHE A 151 -10.91 -2.97 12.93
N GLU A 152 -11.33 -2.71 14.17
CA GLU A 152 -11.60 -1.34 14.60
C GLU A 152 -10.35 -0.48 14.68
N THR A 153 -9.26 -1.05 15.14
CA THR A 153 -7.96 -0.37 15.25
C THR A 153 -6.83 -1.39 15.17
N MET A 154 -5.72 -1.03 14.57
CA MET A 154 -4.50 -1.81 14.73
C MET A 154 -3.96 -1.61 16.14
N PRO A 155 -3.58 -2.69 16.87
CA PRO A 155 -3.00 -2.57 18.19
C PRO A 155 -1.74 -1.68 18.16
N GLY A 156 -1.78 -0.56 18.88
CA GLY A 156 -0.65 0.36 19.03
C GLY A 156 -0.75 1.70 18.29
N ASP A 157 -1.74 1.89 17.43
CA ASP A 157 -2.00 3.18 16.79
C ASP A 157 -3.48 3.55 16.85
N PRO A 158 -3.91 4.35 17.84
CA PRO A 158 -5.31 4.75 17.98
C PRO A 158 -5.80 5.70 16.88
N GLU A 159 -4.89 6.27 16.06
CA GLU A 159 -5.26 7.11 14.92
C GLU A 159 -5.48 6.28 13.66
N ASP A 160 -4.97 5.04 13.62
CA ASP A 160 -5.11 4.10 12.49
C ASP A 160 -6.45 3.34 12.59
N LYS A 161 -7.56 4.08 12.53
CA LYS A 161 -8.92 3.52 12.64
C LYS A 161 -9.46 3.10 11.28
N HIS A 162 -9.98 1.87 11.22
CA HIS A 162 -10.78 1.43 10.07
C HIS A 162 -12.22 1.93 10.24
N LEU A 163 -12.65 2.83 9.36
CA LEU A 163 -13.98 3.44 9.37
C LEU A 163 -14.96 2.76 8.40
N SER A 164 -14.46 1.94 7.51
CA SER A 164 -15.30 1.23 6.54
C SER A 164 -14.74 -0.15 6.18
N ILE A 165 -15.62 -1.01 5.68
CA ILE A 165 -15.27 -2.31 5.11
C ILE A 165 -15.69 -2.35 3.63
N TRP A 166 -14.87 -2.97 2.79
CA TRP A 166 -15.08 -3.05 1.34
C TRP A 166 -15.22 -4.49 0.90
N SER A 167 -16.23 -4.75 0.10
CA SER A 167 -16.55 -6.09 -0.39
C SER A 167 -16.09 -6.28 -1.84
N ILE A 168 -15.98 -7.55 -2.24
CA ILE A 168 -15.73 -7.92 -3.63
C ILE A 168 -16.78 -7.31 -4.58
N LYS A 169 -18.05 -7.24 -4.15
CA LYS A 169 -19.15 -6.66 -4.93
C LYS A 169 -18.96 -5.17 -5.18
N ASP A 170 -18.47 -4.42 -4.17
CA ASP A 170 -18.24 -2.99 -4.29
C ASP A 170 -17.25 -2.66 -5.42
N PHE A 171 -16.18 -3.41 -5.51
CA PHE A 171 -15.18 -3.23 -6.55
C PHE A 171 -15.65 -3.79 -7.91
N LYS A 172 -16.26 -4.99 -7.93
CA LYS A 172 -16.73 -5.58 -9.19
C LYS A 172 -17.81 -4.75 -9.88
N SER A 173 -18.71 -4.12 -9.12
CA SER A 173 -19.75 -3.24 -9.68
C SER A 173 -19.19 -1.99 -10.37
N ARG A 174 -17.91 -1.65 -10.09
CA ARG A 174 -17.18 -0.54 -10.70
C ARG A 174 -16.18 -0.99 -11.78
N GLY A 175 -16.23 -2.27 -12.20
CA GLY A 175 -15.39 -2.80 -13.27
C GLY A 175 -14.01 -3.28 -12.82
N TYR A 176 -13.74 -3.38 -11.52
CA TYR A 176 -12.48 -3.94 -11.02
C TYR A 176 -12.48 -5.46 -11.11
N LYS A 177 -11.34 -6.03 -11.47
CA LYS A 177 -11.01 -7.43 -11.21
C LYS A 177 -10.52 -7.55 -9.78
N VAL A 178 -11.06 -8.50 -9.02
CA VAL A 178 -10.77 -8.64 -7.59
C VAL A 178 -10.11 -9.98 -7.32
N TYR A 179 -8.98 -9.93 -6.64
CA TYR A 179 -8.19 -11.08 -6.20
C TYR A 179 -8.06 -11.06 -4.69
N GLY A 180 -7.75 -12.20 -4.09
CA GLY A 180 -7.54 -12.33 -2.66
C GLY A 180 -6.08 -12.58 -2.31
N ILE A 181 -5.69 -12.17 -1.11
CA ILE A 181 -4.39 -12.49 -0.51
C ILE A 181 -4.61 -13.11 0.85
N GLY A 182 -3.91 -14.21 1.09
CA GLY A 182 -3.92 -14.90 2.35
C GLY A 182 -5.26 -15.48 2.75
N LEU A 183 -5.29 -16.15 3.88
CA LEU A 183 -6.51 -16.72 4.44
C LEU A 183 -7.20 -15.72 5.36
N LYS A 184 -8.52 -15.75 5.38
CA LYS A 184 -9.36 -14.88 6.23
C LYS A 184 -9.23 -15.26 7.70
N MET A 185 -8.16 -14.74 8.33
CA MET A 185 -7.89 -14.95 9.75
C MET A 185 -7.21 -13.71 10.34
N PRO A 186 -7.48 -13.34 11.60
CA PRO A 186 -6.82 -12.23 12.25
C PRO A 186 -5.34 -12.58 12.53
N LEU A 187 -4.43 -11.72 12.06
CA LEU A 187 -2.99 -11.80 12.32
C LEU A 187 -2.62 -10.69 13.32
N LEU A 188 -2.85 -10.94 14.60
CA LEU A 188 -2.59 -9.97 15.66
C LEU A 188 -1.16 -10.09 16.18
N TRP A 189 -0.47 -8.95 16.34
CA TRP A 189 0.82 -8.89 17.00
C TRP A 189 0.69 -9.35 18.46
N GLY A 190 1.61 -10.23 18.91
CA GLY A 190 1.56 -10.83 20.25
C GLY A 190 0.73 -12.12 20.34
N ASP A 191 0.08 -12.56 19.26
CA ASP A 191 -0.60 -13.86 19.21
C ASP A 191 0.42 -15.00 19.37
N LYS A 192 0.16 -15.91 20.32
CA LYS A 192 1.00 -17.09 20.60
C LYS A 192 1.20 -17.97 19.36
N PHE A 193 0.23 -18.00 18.45
CA PHE A 193 0.24 -18.80 17.22
C PHE A 193 0.54 -17.98 15.96
N LEU A 194 1.04 -16.75 16.10
CA LEU A 194 1.25 -15.84 14.96
C LEU A 194 2.06 -16.49 13.81
N LYS A 195 3.14 -17.18 14.11
CA LYS A 195 3.98 -17.84 13.07
C LYS A 195 3.22 -18.91 12.30
N ILE A 196 2.41 -19.71 12.99
CA ILE A 196 1.56 -20.75 12.36
C ILE A 196 0.49 -20.09 11.51
N LYS A 197 -0.17 -19.07 12.03
CA LYS A 197 -1.17 -18.29 11.28
C LYS A 197 -0.56 -17.65 10.03
N GLN A 198 0.63 -17.08 10.12
CA GLN A 198 1.35 -16.53 8.98
C GLN A 198 1.68 -17.62 7.93
N ALA A 199 2.16 -18.80 8.37
CA ALA A 199 2.42 -19.91 7.47
C ALA A 199 1.16 -20.36 6.74
N LEU A 200 0.03 -20.50 7.44
CA LEU A 200 -1.27 -20.83 6.85
C LEU A 200 -1.76 -19.72 5.91
N TYR A 201 -1.59 -18.47 6.30
CA TYR A 201 -1.95 -17.32 5.47
C TYR A 201 -1.29 -17.39 4.10
N TYR A 202 0.03 -17.62 4.06
CA TYR A 202 0.77 -17.72 2.81
C TYR A 202 0.48 -19.01 2.04
N PHE A 203 0.36 -20.13 2.74
CA PHE A 203 0.06 -21.43 2.13
C PHE A 203 -1.27 -21.41 1.35
N PHE A 204 -2.28 -20.77 1.90
CA PHE A 204 -3.60 -20.67 1.26
C PHE A 204 -3.73 -19.51 0.27
N THR A 205 -2.70 -18.69 0.09
CA THR A 205 -2.74 -17.54 -0.84
C THR A 205 -3.07 -17.94 -2.28
N PRO A 206 -2.55 -19.03 -2.88
CA PRO A 206 -2.93 -19.42 -4.24
C PRO A 206 -4.43 -19.72 -4.39
N ILE A 207 -5.04 -20.30 -3.36
CA ILE A 207 -6.47 -20.61 -3.36
C ILE A 207 -7.29 -19.31 -3.17
N SER A 208 -6.91 -18.48 -2.20
CA SER A 208 -7.60 -17.22 -1.94
C SER A 208 -7.46 -16.21 -3.09
N TYR A 209 -6.39 -16.30 -3.86
CA TYR A 209 -6.20 -15.49 -5.07
C TYR A 209 -7.32 -15.74 -6.09
N ILE A 210 -7.72 -17.00 -6.26
CA ILE A 210 -8.81 -17.39 -7.18
C ILE A 210 -10.19 -17.18 -6.53
N PHE A 211 -10.27 -17.45 -5.22
CA PHE A 211 -11.50 -17.36 -4.42
C PHE A 211 -11.40 -16.26 -3.36
N PRO A 212 -11.51 -14.97 -3.75
CA PRO A 212 -11.23 -13.85 -2.86
C PRO A 212 -12.16 -13.74 -1.65
N PHE A 213 -13.30 -14.46 -1.62
CA PHE A 213 -14.21 -14.46 -0.48
C PHE A 213 -13.61 -15.10 0.79
N ILE A 214 -12.59 -15.99 0.64
CA ILE A 214 -11.87 -16.60 1.77
C ILE A 214 -10.61 -15.84 2.15
N SER A 215 -10.27 -14.76 1.45
CA SER A 215 -9.02 -14.02 1.64
C SER A 215 -9.05 -13.10 2.85
N GLY A 216 -7.88 -12.87 3.45
CA GLY A 216 -7.67 -11.87 4.51
C GLY A 216 -7.63 -10.44 3.98
N SER A 217 -7.11 -10.25 2.76
CA SER A 217 -7.08 -8.95 2.08
C SER A 217 -7.52 -9.08 0.63
N LEU A 218 -8.07 -8.00 0.08
CA LEU A 218 -8.47 -7.89 -1.32
C LEU A 218 -7.46 -7.05 -2.10
N ILE A 219 -7.23 -7.44 -3.36
CA ILE A 219 -6.61 -6.57 -4.37
C ILE A 219 -7.62 -6.37 -5.49
N ALA A 220 -7.96 -5.12 -5.72
CA ALA A 220 -8.83 -4.70 -6.81
C ALA A 220 -8.00 -3.97 -7.88
N VAL A 221 -8.06 -4.45 -9.12
CA VAL A 221 -7.30 -3.92 -10.26
C VAL A 221 -8.26 -3.54 -11.37
N LYS A 222 -8.08 -2.32 -11.91
CA LYS A 222 -8.87 -1.83 -13.05
C LYS A 222 -7.95 -1.17 -14.06
N ASP A 223 -8.14 -1.55 -15.33
CA ASP A 223 -7.55 -0.87 -16.50
C ASP A 223 -8.61 0.05 -17.12
N PHE A 224 -8.19 1.26 -17.54
CA PHE A 224 -9.05 2.30 -18.10
C PHE A 224 -8.86 2.46 -19.61
#